data_5e2bcc1affb4c2bf54563972bc7025bf
#
_entry.id   5e2bcc1affb4c2bf54563972bc7025bf
#
_cell.length_a   1.000
_cell.length_b   1.000
_cell.length_c   1.000
_cell.angle_alpha   90.00
_cell.angle_beta   90.00
_cell.angle_gamma   90.00
#
_symmetry.space_group_name_H-M   'P 1'
#
loop_
_entity.id
_entity.type
_entity.pdbx_description
1 polymer ?
#
loop_
_entity_poly.entity_id
_entity_poly.type
_entity_poly.pdbx_seq_one_letter_code
_entity_poly.pdbx_strand_id
1 'polypeptide(L)'
;MLTARIETGEPYMIFRDTVNNQRPEHQKLLNLEIKTSNLCAEITLPTGEDHLGENRTAVCCLSSVNVEKFEDWQDDPNFLPDVMRFLDNVLEDFIQRAPDSMAKAKYAAMRERSVGLGVMGFHSYLQANMIPWESVMAKVWNNRIFSHIKDQVDHASRVLAEERGACPDAAECGMQERFSNKTAIAPTASISIICGGASPGIEPIAGNSFTHKTLSGSFLSLIHI
;
A
#
# COMPACT_ATOMS: atom_id res chain seq x y z
N MET A 1 -0.74 -28.00 -8.60
CA MET A 1 -0.85 -26.60 -8.13
C MET A 1 0.25 -26.25 -7.13
N LEU A 2 0.37 -26.93 -5.98
CA LEU A 2 1.46 -26.65 -5.01
C LEU A 2 2.86 -26.87 -5.59
N THR A 3 3.08 -27.93 -6.38
CA THR A 3 4.35 -28.18 -7.07
C THR A 3 4.72 -27.01 -8.00
N ALA A 4 3.79 -26.57 -8.85
CA ALA A 4 4.00 -25.44 -9.73
C ALA A 4 4.35 -24.16 -8.92
N ARG A 5 3.64 -23.92 -7.81
CA ARG A 5 3.94 -22.78 -6.93
C ARG A 5 5.36 -22.81 -6.36
N ILE A 6 5.85 -23.97 -5.99
CA ILE A 6 7.22 -24.15 -5.46
C ILE A 6 8.26 -23.94 -6.58
N GLU A 7 8.00 -24.47 -7.77
CA GLU A 7 8.94 -24.45 -8.89
C GLU A 7 9.00 -23.10 -9.62
N THR A 8 7.87 -22.41 -9.73
CA THR A 8 7.74 -21.21 -10.59
C THR A 8 7.37 -19.94 -9.85
N GLY A 9 6.92 -20.03 -8.58
CA GLY A 9 6.33 -18.92 -7.86
C GLY A 9 4.84 -18.68 -8.20
N GLU A 10 4.27 -19.41 -9.16
CA GLU A 10 2.90 -19.29 -9.63
C GLU A 10 2.09 -20.57 -9.41
N PRO A 11 0.75 -20.49 -9.21
CA PRO A 11 -0.07 -19.31 -8.99
C PRO A 11 0.14 -18.69 -7.60
N TYR A 12 -0.17 -17.42 -7.43
CA TYR A 12 -0.25 -16.81 -6.11
C TYR A 12 -1.34 -17.47 -5.27
N MET A 13 -1.08 -17.57 -3.97
CA MET A 13 -2.02 -18.15 -3.02
C MET A 13 -2.38 -17.11 -1.97
N ILE A 14 -3.67 -16.87 -1.79
CA ILE A 14 -4.19 -15.95 -0.79
C ILE A 14 -4.96 -16.73 0.29
N PHE A 15 -4.71 -16.40 1.55
CA PHE A 15 -5.46 -16.94 2.69
C PHE A 15 -6.69 -16.07 2.93
N ARG A 16 -7.76 -16.34 2.17
CA ARG A 16 -8.97 -15.53 2.12
C ARG A 16 -9.59 -15.28 3.50
N ASP A 17 -9.67 -16.30 4.35
CA ASP A 17 -10.24 -16.17 5.69
C ASP A 17 -9.39 -15.25 6.56
N THR A 18 -8.06 -15.37 6.50
CA THR A 18 -7.12 -14.49 7.21
C THR A 18 -7.31 -13.03 6.78
N VAL A 19 -7.38 -12.79 5.47
CA VAL A 19 -7.60 -11.44 4.92
C VAL A 19 -8.93 -10.86 5.41
N ASN A 20 -10.01 -11.63 5.33
CA ASN A 20 -11.33 -11.17 5.77
C ASN A 20 -11.42 -10.97 7.29
N ASN A 21 -10.69 -11.76 8.08
CA ASN A 21 -10.62 -11.57 9.54
C ASN A 21 -9.83 -10.30 9.93
N GLN A 22 -8.88 -9.86 9.10
CA GLN A 22 -8.05 -8.68 9.37
C GLN A 22 -8.54 -7.39 8.70
N ARG A 23 -9.63 -7.44 7.93
CA ARG A 23 -10.18 -6.24 7.27
C ARG A 23 -10.65 -5.19 8.29
N PRO A 24 -10.74 -3.91 7.90
CA PRO A 24 -11.24 -2.83 8.75
C PRO A 24 -12.59 -3.14 9.37
N GLU A 25 -12.84 -2.62 10.58
CA GLU A 25 -14.02 -2.97 11.37
C GLU A 25 -15.34 -2.61 10.67
N HIS A 26 -15.43 -1.42 10.05
CA HIS A 26 -16.62 -1.04 9.27
C HIS A 26 -16.89 -1.98 8.10
N GLN A 27 -15.83 -2.52 7.44
CA GLN A 27 -16.02 -3.52 6.39
C GLN A 27 -16.60 -4.83 6.94
N LYS A 28 -16.25 -5.20 8.19
CA LYS A 28 -16.86 -6.36 8.86
C LYS A 28 -18.32 -6.11 9.20
N LEU A 29 -18.62 -4.95 9.78
CA LEU A 29 -19.97 -4.54 10.15
C LEU A 29 -20.91 -4.47 8.93
N LEU A 30 -20.43 -3.98 7.81
CA LEU A 30 -21.16 -3.91 6.54
C LEU A 30 -21.11 -5.21 5.73
N ASN A 31 -20.50 -6.25 6.26
CA ASN A 31 -20.30 -7.55 5.59
C ASN A 31 -19.67 -7.45 4.19
N LEU A 32 -18.75 -6.53 4.00
CA LEU A 32 -18.03 -6.34 2.73
C LEU A 32 -16.92 -7.38 2.59
N GLU A 33 -17.06 -8.28 1.65
CA GLU A 33 -16.17 -9.42 1.50
C GLU A 33 -15.04 -9.17 0.50
N ILE A 34 -13.81 -9.52 0.91
CA ILE A 34 -12.62 -9.54 0.05
C ILE A 34 -12.52 -10.92 -0.60
N LYS A 35 -12.62 -10.97 -1.94
CA LYS A 35 -12.67 -12.21 -2.73
C LYS A 35 -11.35 -12.53 -3.43
N THR A 36 -10.57 -11.52 -3.76
CA THR A 36 -9.33 -11.63 -4.53
C THR A 36 -8.38 -10.48 -4.19
N SER A 37 -7.20 -10.50 -4.79
CA SER A 37 -6.20 -9.44 -4.73
C SER A 37 -5.82 -9.00 -6.14
N ASN A 38 -5.00 -7.96 -6.27
CA ASN A 38 -4.42 -7.50 -7.53
C ASN A 38 -3.25 -8.40 -8.00
N LEU A 39 -2.64 -8.05 -9.14
CA LEU A 39 -1.52 -8.79 -9.72
C LEU A 39 -0.33 -8.96 -8.77
N CYS A 40 0.02 -7.92 -8.02
CA CYS A 40 1.16 -7.94 -7.09
C CYS A 40 0.77 -8.40 -5.68
N ALA A 41 -0.49 -8.73 -5.44
CA ALA A 41 -1.04 -9.29 -4.19
C ALA A 41 -0.96 -8.37 -2.94
N GLU A 42 -0.70 -7.07 -3.12
CA GLU A 42 -0.66 -6.09 -2.02
C GLU A 42 -2.01 -5.44 -1.71
N ILE A 43 -3.00 -5.55 -2.61
CA ILE A 43 -4.31 -4.92 -2.47
C ILE A 43 -5.37 -5.95 -2.08
N THR A 44 -6.05 -5.68 -0.98
CA THR A 44 -7.17 -6.49 -0.48
C THR A 44 -8.36 -5.59 -0.19
N LEU A 45 -9.20 -5.40 -1.22
CA LEU A 45 -10.40 -4.55 -1.17
C LEU A 45 -11.66 -5.36 -1.50
N PRO A 46 -12.83 -4.97 -0.95
CA PRO A 46 -14.09 -5.62 -1.26
C PRO A 46 -14.47 -5.51 -2.73
N THR A 47 -15.00 -6.58 -3.31
CA THR A 47 -15.48 -6.61 -4.69
C THR A 47 -16.79 -7.40 -4.82
N GLY A 48 -17.55 -7.10 -5.87
CA GLY A 48 -18.86 -7.70 -6.12
C GLY A 48 -19.98 -6.94 -5.42
N GLU A 49 -21.11 -7.59 -5.25
CA GLU A 49 -22.30 -6.99 -4.63
C GLU A 49 -22.05 -6.68 -3.14
N ASP A 50 -22.43 -5.49 -2.72
CA ASP A 50 -22.32 -5.03 -1.35
C ASP A 50 -23.68 -5.08 -0.61
N HIS A 51 -23.70 -4.60 0.65
CA HIS A 51 -24.88 -4.59 1.51
C HIS A 51 -26.03 -3.72 1.01
N LEU A 52 -25.80 -2.85 0.02
CA LEU A 52 -26.82 -2.01 -0.63
C LEU A 52 -27.29 -2.61 -1.97
N GLY A 53 -26.79 -3.77 -2.37
CA GLY A 53 -27.11 -4.41 -3.63
C GLY A 53 -26.32 -3.86 -4.84
N GLU A 54 -25.34 -2.99 -4.59
CA GLU A 54 -24.54 -2.38 -5.64
C GLU A 54 -23.23 -3.14 -5.86
N ASN A 55 -22.77 -3.16 -7.11
CA ASN A 55 -21.53 -3.87 -7.46
C ASN A 55 -20.31 -2.97 -7.35
N ARG A 56 -19.27 -3.47 -6.66
CA ARG A 56 -17.97 -2.82 -6.50
C ARG A 56 -16.91 -3.43 -7.40
N THR A 57 -16.08 -2.58 -7.97
CA THR A 57 -14.80 -2.94 -8.57
C THR A 57 -13.72 -2.16 -7.83
N ALA A 58 -12.73 -2.86 -7.27
CA ALA A 58 -11.68 -2.24 -6.46
C ALA A 58 -10.87 -1.22 -7.28
N VAL A 59 -10.57 -0.09 -6.66
CA VAL A 59 -9.70 0.96 -7.19
C VAL A 59 -8.49 1.08 -6.28
N CYS A 60 -7.31 1.06 -6.89
CA CYS A 60 -6.03 1.13 -6.20
C CYS A 60 -5.36 2.46 -6.50
N CYS A 61 -5.20 3.29 -5.48
CA CYS A 61 -4.51 4.58 -5.56
C CYS A 61 -3.30 4.51 -4.63
N LEU A 62 -2.09 4.40 -5.19
CA LEU A 62 -0.88 4.08 -4.47
C LEU A 62 0.15 5.22 -4.51
N SER A 63 0.91 5.31 -3.42
CA SER A 63 2.18 6.03 -3.34
C SER A 63 3.16 5.25 -2.47
N SER A 64 4.45 5.54 -2.56
CA SER A 64 5.46 4.92 -1.70
C SER A 64 6.49 5.96 -1.29
N VAL A 65 6.78 6.03 0.02
CA VAL A 65 7.82 6.90 0.55
C VAL A 65 9.15 6.16 0.61
N ASN A 66 10.26 6.88 0.40
CA ASN A 66 11.59 6.30 0.47
C ASN A 66 12.09 6.30 1.92
N VAL A 67 12.05 5.14 2.58
CA VAL A 67 12.52 4.99 3.98
C VAL A 67 14.05 4.93 4.10
N GLU A 68 14.79 4.84 3.00
CA GLU A 68 16.24 5.11 3.05
C GLU A 68 16.53 6.50 3.62
N LYS A 69 15.62 7.44 3.38
CA LYS A 69 15.64 8.82 3.85
C LYS A 69 14.76 9.07 5.08
N PHE A 70 14.51 8.02 5.87
CA PHE A 70 13.63 8.11 7.04
C PHE A 70 14.04 9.23 8.01
N GLU A 71 15.33 9.36 8.29
CA GLU A 71 15.85 10.37 9.21
C GLU A 71 15.65 11.81 8.69
N ASP A 72 15.51 12.00 7.37
CA ASP A 72 15.33 13.32 6.76
C ASP A 72 13.89 13.83 6.91
N TRP A 73 12.91 12.94 7.07
CA TRP A 73 11.49 13.31 7.08
C TRP A 73 10.70 12.84 8.31
N GLN A 74 11.25 11.98 9.18
CA GLN A 74 10.51 11.44 10.32
C GLN A 74 9.99 12.52 11.28
N ASP A 75 10.72 13.63 11.41
CA ASP A 75 10.39 14.73 12.32
C ASP A 75 9.55 15.83 11.65
N ASP A 76 9.24 15.72 10.36
CA ASP A 76 8.31 16.64 9.68
C ASP A 76 6.86 16.19 9.89
N PRO A 77 6.08 16.92 10.71
CA PRO A 77 4.71 16.55 11.03
C PRO A 77 3.75 16.64 9.84
N ASN A 78 4.16 17.29 8.75
CA ASN A 78 3.32 17.49 7.57
C ASN A 78 3.62 16.50 6.45
N PHE A 79 4.80 15.88 6.41
CA PHE A 79 5.23 15.07 5.29
C PHE A 79 4.24 13.94 4.94
N LEU A 80 3.94 13.05 5.86
CA LEU A 80 3.00 11.95 5.62
C LEU A 80 1.54 12.43 5.48
N PRO A 81 1.03 13.39 6.29
CA PRO A 81 -0.27 14.00 6.07
C PRO A 81 -0.45 14.61 4.67
N ASP A 82 0.56 15.29 4.13
CA ASP A 82 0.50 15.88 2.79
C ASP A 82 0.48 14.79 1.69
N VAL A 83 1.23 13.70 1.85
CA VAL A 83 1.15 12.55 0.95
C VAL A 83 -0.25 11.92 0.99
N MET A 84 -0.86 11.77 2.16
CA MET A 84 -2.21 11.24 2.28
C MET A 84 -3.25 12.18 1.66
N ARG A 85 -3.10 13.49 1.82
CA ARG A 85 -3.92 14.52 1.17
C ARG A 85 -3.77 14.48 -0.35
N PHE A 86 -2.55 14.28 -0.84
CA PHE A 86 -2.29 14.11 -2.27
C PHE A 86 -3.02 12.88 -2.81
N LEU A 87 -2.95 11.74 -2.13
CA LEU A 87 -3.65 10.52 -2.53
C LEU A 87 -5.18 10.71 -2.52
N ASP A 88 -5.72 11.42 -1.52
CA ASP A 88 -7.16 11.77 -1.48
C ASP A 88 -7.56 12.63 -2.69
N ASN A 89 -6.72 13.58 -3.09
CA ASN A 89 -6.97 14.43 -4.26
C ASN A 89 -6.92 13.63 -5.58
N VAL A 90 -5.96 12.71 -5.73
CA VAL A 90 -5.87 11.83 -6.91
C VAL A 90 -7.09 10.92 -7.00
N LEU A 91 -7.54 10.35 -5.87
CA LEU A 91 -8.73 9.53 -5.83
C LEU A 91 -9.99 10.35 -6.15
N GLU A 92 -10.10 11.58 -5.65
CA GLU A 92 -11.21 12.49 -5.94
C GLU A 92 -11.25 12.83 -7.45
N ASP A 93 -10.10 13.14 -8.05
CA ASP A 93 -10.01 13.41 -9.50
C ASP A 93 -10.50 12.20 -10.32
N PHE A 94 -10.13 10.98 -9.92
CA PHE A 94 -10.66 9.75 -10.52
C PHE A 94 -12.18 9.66 -10.38
N ILE A 95 -12.73 9.88 -9.18
CA ILE A 95 -14.17 9.81 -8.92
C ILE A 95 -14.93 10.80 -9.81
N GLN A 96 -14.41 12.02 -9.98
CA GLN A 96 -15.06 13.05 -10.79
C GLN A 96 -15.00 12.77 -12.29
N ARG A 97 -13.85 12.24 -12.78
CA ARG A 97 -13.58 12.08 -14.22
C ARG A 97 -13.83 10.69 -14.78
N ALA A 98 -14.03 9.69 -13.92
CA ALA A 98 -14.27 8.32 -14.38
C ALA A 98 -15.49 8.26 -15.31
N PRO A 99 -15.35 7.65 -16.50
CA PRO A 99 -16.45 7.50 -17.45
C PRO A 99 -17.51 6.52 -16.94
N ASP A 100 -18.72 6.57 -17.51
CA ASP A 100 -19.84 5.70 -17.12
C ASP A 100 -19.51 4.21 -17.26
N SER A 101 -18.64 3.83 -18.20
CA SER A 101 -18.15 2.46 -18.32
C SER A 101 -17.41 1.93 -17.08
N MET A 102 -16.95 2.83 -16.21
CA MET A 102 -16.28 2.53 -14.94
C MET A 102 -17.17 2.77 -13.71
N ALA A 103 -18.49 2.79 -13.87
CA ALA A 103 -19.44 3.11 -12.79
C ALA A 103 -19.22 2.29 -11.52
N LYS A 104 -18.95 0.98 -11.63
CA LYS A 104 -18.67 0.12 -10.48
C LYS A 104 -17.39 0.49 -9.72
N ALA A 105 -16.36 0.92 -10.45
CA ALA A 105 -15.10 1.37 -9.87
C ALA A 105 -15.26 2.76 -9.22
N LYS A 106 -15.96 3.66 -9.90
CA LYS A 106 -16.31 4.98 -9.35
C LYS A 106 -17.13 4.86 -8.07
N TYR A 107 -18.13 3.98 -8.07
CA TYR A 107 -18.95 3.70 -6.89
C TYR A 107 -18.10 3.19 -5.72
N ALA A 108 -17.27 2.16 -5.94
CA ALA A 108 -16.39 1.61 -4.92
C ALA A 108 -15.44 2.69 -4.35
N ALA A 109 -14.78 3.44 -5.24
CA ALA A 109 -13.87 4.51 -4.87
C ALA A 109 -14.56 5.59 -4.00
N MET A 110 -15.78 5.96 -4.36
CA MET A 110 -16.57 6.93 -3.59
C MET A 110 -16.96 6.40 -2.22
N ARG A 111 -17.37 5.11 -2.14
CA ARG A 111 -17.85 4.50 -0.89
C ARG A 111 -16.75 4.29 0.13
N GLU A 112 -15.62 3.75 -0.28
CA GLU A 112 -14.56 3.32 0.63
C GLU A 112 -13.37 4.28 0.70
N ARG A 113 -13.15 5.11 -0.34
CA ARG A 113 -12.01 6.02 -0.45
C ARG A 113 -10.67 5.39 -0.08
N SER A 114 -10.49 4.11 -0.42
CA SER A 114 -9.27 3.38 -0.09
C SER A 114 -8.07 3.91 -0.86
N VAL A 115 -6.97 4.10 -0.14
CA VAL A 115 -5.66 4.47 -0.68
C VAL A 115 -4.61 3.53 -0.12
N GLY A 116 -3.43 3.49 -0.73
CA GLY A 116 -2.35 2.61 -0.30
C GLY A 116 -1.02 3.35 -0.24
N LEU A 117 -0.69 3.91 0.92
CA LEU A 117 0.66 4.40 1.17
C LEU A 117 1.58 3.24 1.51
N GLY A 118 2.62 3.04 0.70
CA GLY A 118 3.65 2.04 0.91
C GLY A 118 5.02 2.67 1.14
N VAL A 119 6.03 1.82 1.11
CA VAL A 119 7.43 2.22 1.26
C VAL A 119 8.31 1.58 0.19
N MET A 120 9.47 2.17 -0.05
CA MET A 120 10.62 1.60 -0.72
C MET A 120 11.87 1.95 0.09
N GLY A 121 13.00 1.27 -0.19
CA GLY A 121 14.25 1.60 0.46
C GLY A 121 14.46 1.00 1.85
N PHE A 122 13.65 0.04 2.28
CA PHE A 122 13.81 -0.54 3.62
C PHE A 122 15.14 -1.29 3.76
N HIS A 123 15.52 -2.13 2.79
CA HIS A 123 16.80 -2.80 2.82
C HIS A 123 17.96 -1.82 2.67
N SER A 124 17.84 -0.81 1.79
CA SER A 124 18.83 0.26 1.67
C SER A 124 19.07 1.00 2.99
N TYR A 125 17.99 1.30 3.74
CA TYR A 125 18.09 1.89 5.08
C TYR A 125 18.89 1.00 6.04
N LEU A 126 18.60 -0.31 6.07
CA LEU A 126 19.31 -1.25 6.92
C LEU A 126 20.81 -1.33 6.55
N GLN A 127 21.11 -1.38 5.25
CA GLN A 127 22.51 -1.42 4.76
C GLN A 127 23.25 -0.13 5.12
N ALA A 128 22.67 1.03 4.88
CA ALA A 128 23.29 2.32 5.23
C ALA A 128 23.60 2.45 6.72
N ASN A 129 22.82 1.78 7.56
CA ASN A 129 23.00 1.74 9.03
C ASN A 129 23.79 0.51 9.52
N MET A 130 24.40 -0.27 8.62
CA MET A 130 25.16 -1.49 8.95
C MET A 130 24.35 -2.51 9.78
N ILE A 131 23.07 -2.63 9.49
CA ILE A 131 22.14 -3.54 10.19
C ILE A 131 21.91 -4.79 9.33
N PRO A 132 22.38 -5.97 9.76
CA PRO A 132 22.11 -7.21 9.03
C PRO A 132 20.61 -7.51 8.96
N TRP A 133 20.14 -8.00 7.81
CA TRP A 133 18.74 -8.28 7.53
C TRP A 133 18.08 -9.20 8.56
N GLU A 134 18.75 -10.28 8.97
CA GLU A 134 18.23 -11.27 9.91
C GLU A 134 18.42 -10.86 11.38
N SER A 135 18.93 -9.67 11.64
CA SER A 135 19.24 -9.23 13.00
C SER A 135 18.00 -8.81 13.79
N VAL A 136 18.10 -8.87 15.12
CA VAL A 136 17.07 -8.32 16.02
C VAL A 136 16.91 -6.81 15.77
N MET A 137 17.99 -6.10 15.43
CA MET A 137 17.94 -4.67 15.15
C MET A 137 17.12 -4.35 13.90
N ALA A 138 17.15 -5.19 12.86
CA ALA A 138 16.28 -5.03 11.71
C ALA A 138 14.79 -5.07 12.11
N LYS A 139 14.42 -5.98 13.02
CA LYS A 139 13.05 -6.05 13.58
C LYS A 139 12.70 -4.81 14.40
N VAL A 140 13.64 -4.28 15.18
CA VAL A 140 13.44 -3.03 15.95
C VAL A 140 13.16 -1.87 15.01
N TRP A 141 13.96 -1.69 13.98
CA TRP A 141 13.77 -0.63 12.98
C TRP A 141 12.49 -0.81 12.15
N ASN A 142 12.17 -2.04 11.77
CA ASN A 142 10.88 -2.32 11.15
C ASN A 142 9.72 -1.81 12.02
N ASN A 143 9.71 -2.16 13.29
CA ASN A 143 8.64 -1.72 14.20
C ASN A 143 8.64 -0.19 14.36
N ARG A 144 9.80 0.45 14.52
CA ARG A 144 9.90 1.91 14.66
C ARG A 144 9.36 2.64 13.44
N ILE A 145 9.84 2.28 12.24
CA ILE A 145 9.45 2.94 10.98
C ILE A 145 7.96 2.74 10.72
N PHE A 146 7.47 1.50 10.79
CA PHE A 146 6.07 1.23 10.44
C PHE A 146 5.07 1.67 11.50
N SER A 147 5.45 1.71 12.80
CA SER A 147 4.60 2.34 13.82
C SER A 147 4.48 3.84 13.57
N HIS A 148 5.60 4.52 13.28
CA HIS A 148 5.59 5.95 12.95
C HIS A 148 4.69 6.24 11.74
N ILE A 149 4.86 5.50 10.62
CA ILE A 149 4.03 5.66 9.42
C ILE A 149 2.55 5.42 9.77
N LYS A 150 2.25 4.34 10.49
CA LYS A 150 0.87 4.02 10.88
C LYS A 150 0.22 5.14 11.68
N ASP A 151 0.89 5.66 12.69
CA ASP A 151 0.35 6.69 13.57
C ASP A 151 0.07 7.99 12.81
N GLN A 152 0.98 8.40 11.93
CA GLN A 152 0.81 9.60 11.09
C GLN A 152 -0.31 9.42 10.04
N VAL A 153 -0.40 8.27 9.41
CA VAL A 153 -1.44 7.96 8.42
C VAL A 153 -2.82 7.86 9.06
N ASP A 154 -2.92 7.25 10.25
CA ASP A 154 -4.17 7.19 11.01
C ASP A 154 -4.60 8.59 11.48
N HIS A 155 -3.65 9.42 11.90
CA HIS A 155 -3.92 10.83 12.23
C HIS A 155 -4.42 11.61 10.99
N ALA A 156 -3.72 11.50 9.87
CA ALA A 156 -4.10 12.17 8.62
C ALA A 156 -5.50 11.76 8.14
N SER A 157 -5.86 10.48 8.28
CA SER A 157 -7.22 9.99 7.92
C SER A 157 -8.30 10.68 8.76
N ARG A 158 -8.08 10.83 10.07
CA ARG A 158 -9.04 11.50 10.96
C ARG A 158 -9.15 12.99 10.66
N VAL A 159 -8.02 13.68 10.50
CA VAL A 159 -8.02 15.10 10.12
C VAL A 159 -8.74 15.34 8.79
N LEU A 160 -8.46 14.53 7.79
CA LEU A 160 -9.13 14.64 6.49
C LEU A 160 -10.63 14.27 6.58
N ALA A 161 -11.04 13.39 7.49
CA ALA A 161 -12.44 13.11 7.75
C ALA A 161 -13.15 14.30 8.40
N GLU A 162 -12.48 15.04 9.28
CA GLU A 162 -13.01 16.29 9.85
C GLU A 162 -13.15 17.39 8.80
N GLU A 163 -12.16 17.55 7.93
CA GLU A 163 -12.12 18.60 6.90
C GLU A 163 -13.08 18.33 5.72
N ARG A 164 -13.19 17.07 5.28
CA ARG A 164 -13.82 16.69 4.00
C ARG A 164 -14.94 15.66 4.14
N GLY A 165 -15.22 15.22 5.35
CA GLY A 165 -16.15 14.15 5.66
C GLY A 165 -15.50 12.76 5.67
N ALA A 166 -16.01 11.88 6.51
CA ALA A 166 -15.62 10.46 6.52
C ALA A 166 -16.04 9.76 5.22
N CYS A 167 -15.36 8.68 4.84
CA CYS A 167 -15.85 7.86 3.73
C CYS A 167 -17.21 7.24 4.10
N PRO A 168 -18.13 7.11 3.13
CA PRO A 168 -19.49 6.64 3.39
C PRO A 168 -19.56 5.32 4.16
N ASP A 169 -18.71 4.35 3.84
CA ASP A 169 -18.70 3.06 4.53
C ASP A 169 -18.31 3.18 6.02
N ALA A 170 -17.37 4.05 6.36
CA ALA A 170 -17.00 4.31 7.75
C ALA A 170 -18.11 5.14 8.47
N ALA A 171 -18.65 6.13 7.78
CA ALA A 171 -19.70 6.99 8.33
C ALA A 171 -20.98 6.23 8.71
N GLU A 172 -21.40 5.23 7.89
CA GLU A 172 -22.53 4.35 8.20
C GLU A 172 -22.35 3.55 9.50
N CYS A 173 -21.10 3.29 9.87
CA CYS A 173 -20.74 2.62 11.11
C CYS A 173 -20.42 3.59 12.26
N GLY A 174 -20.64 4.90 12.09
CA GLY A 174 -20.34 5.93 13.09
C GLY A 174 -18.85 6.18 13.28
N MET A 175 -18.01 5.83 12.31
CA MET A 175 -16.56 5.99 12.37
C MET A 175 -16.10 7.22 11.60
N GLN A 176 -15.15 7.98 12.17
CA GLN A 176 -14.57 9.19 11.58
C GLN A 176 -13.24 8.85 10.89
N GLU A 177 -13.35 8.17 9.74
CA GLU A 177 -12.21 7.78 8.91
C GLU A 177 -12.40 8.27 7.47
N ARG A 178 -11.42 8.99 6.93
CA ARG A 178 -11.46 9.42 5.52
C ARG A 178 -11.28 8.26 4.56
N PHE A 179 -10.48 7.28 4.95
CA PHE A 179 -10.10 6.14 4.13
C PHE A 179 -10.48 4.83 4.80
N SER A 180 -11.09 3.90 4.07
CA SER A 180 -11.32 2.53 4.54
C SER A 180 -10.02 1.77 4.73
N ASN A 181 -9.16 1.81 3.72
CA ASN A 181 -7.80 1.25 3.74
C ASN A 181 -6.80 2.38 3.47
N LYS A 182 -5.63 2.34 4.11
CA LYS A 182 -4.69 3.46 4.15
C LYS A 182 -3.30 3.11 3.64
N THR A 183 -2.88 1.86 3.80
CA THR A 183 -1.52 1.41 3.51
C THR A 183 -1.50 0.17 2.64
N ALA A 184 -0.50 0.10 1.74
CA ALA A 184 -0.21 -1.08 0.94
C ALA A 184 1.25 -1.04 0.49
N ILE A 185 1.95 -2.17 0.59
CA ILE A 185 3.36 -2.26 0.18
C ILE A 185 3.42 -2.71 -1.27
N ALA A 186 3.46 -1.74 -2.18
CA ALA A 186 3.66 -2.00 -3.60
C ALA A 186 5.10 -2.43 -3.89
N PRO A 187 5.35 -3.19 -4.97
CA PRO A 187 6.71 -3.65 -5.33
C PRO A 187 7.71 -2.53 -5.63
N THR A 188 7.27 -1.39 -6.13
CA THR A 188 8.08 -0.21 -6.48
C THR A 188 9.28 -0.48 -7.41
N ALA A 189 9.21 -1.53 -8.24
CA ALA A 189 10.34 -2.01 -9.04
C ALA A 189 10.98 -0.95 -9.95
N SER A 190 10.19 -0.03 -10.50
CA SER A 190 10.68 1.04 -11.38
C SER A 190 10.95 2.35 -10.64
N ILE A 191 10.03 2.75 -9.74
CA ILE A 191 10.18 4.04 -9.04
C ILE A 191 11.33 4.04 -8.03
N SER A 192 11.68 2.88 -7.45
CA SER A 192 12.85 2.76 -6.57
C SER A 192 14.17 3.09 -7.30
N ILE A 193 14.28 2.72 -8.58
CA ILE A 193 15.43 3.08 -9.42
C ILE A 193 15.49 4.60 -9.63
N ILE A 194 14.36 5.23 -9.94
CA ILE A 194 14.26 6.68 -10.15
C ILE A 194 14.55 7.44 -8.85
N CYS A 195 14.17 6.87 -7.71
CA CYS A 195 14.42 7.44 -6.38
C CYS A 195 15.83 7.16 -5.84
N GLY A 196 16.82 7.16 -6.71
CA GLY A 196 18.23 7.05 -6.34
C GLY A 196 18.75 5.61 -6.22
N GLY A 197 18.03 4.62 -6.77
CA GLY A 197 18.42 3.21 -6.70
C GLY A 197 18.11 2.56 -5.35
N ALA A 198 17.13 3.08 -4.63
CA ALA A 198 16.64 2.49 -3.38
C ALA A 198 16.17 1.04 -3.60
N SER A 199 16.22 0.23 -2.56
CA SER A 199 15.68 -1.14 -2.64
C SER A 199 14.16 -1.13 -2.87
N PRO A 200 13.62 -2.05 -3.70
CA PRO A 200 12.19 -2.08 -4.01
C PRO A 200 11.37 -2.55 -2.80
N GLY A 201 10.29 -1.83 -2.49
CA GLY A 201 9.38 -2.16 -1.39
C GLY A 201 10.11 -2.39 -0.08
N ILE A 202 9.80 -3.54 0.53
CA ILE A 202 10.45 -4.04 1.76
C ILE A 202 11.36 -5.24 1.46
N GLU A 203 11.66 -5.51 0.19
CA GLU A 203 12.42 -6.68 -0.22
C GLU A 203 13.93 -6.45 -0.07
N PRO A 204 14.70 -7.48 0.32
CA PRO A 204 16.15 -7.40 0.26
C PRO A 204 16.62 -7.39 -1.20
N ILE A 205 17.68 -6.65 -1.47
CA ILE A 205 18.35 -6.69 -2.78
C ILE A 205 19.02 -8.06 -2.96
N ALA A 206 18.94 -8.61 -4.17
CA ALA A 206 19.39 -9.96 -4.47
C ALA A 206 20.88 -10.22 -4.21
N GLY A 207 21.73 -9.18 -4.27
CA GLY A 207 23.16 -9.24 -4.01
C GLY A 207 23.83 -7.90 -4.26
N ASN A 208 25.08 -7.74 -3.77
CA ASN A 208 25.85 -6.50 -3.93
C ASN A 208 26.18 -6.19 -5.39
N SER A 209 26.17 -7.21 -6.23
CA SER A 209 26.32 -7.11 -7.68
C SER A 209 25.47 -8.19 -8.32
N PHE A 210 24.57 -7.82 -9.20
CA PHE A 210 23.70 -8.79 -9.90
C PHE A 210 23.29 -8.25 -11.28
N THR A 211 22.95 -9.16 -12.18
CA THR A 211 22.40 -8.80 -13.49
C THR A 211 20.89 -8.62 -13.40
N HIS A 212 20.44 -7.39 -13.54
CA HIS A 212 19.02 -7.08 -13.67
C HIS A 212 18.57 -7.32 -15.11
N LYS A 213 17.69 -8.28 -15.32
CA LYS A 213 17.10 -8.58 -16.64
C LYS A 213 15.75 -7.89 -16.77
N THR A 214 15.58 -7.10 -17.81
CA THR A 214 14.35 -6.43 -18.17
C THR A 214 13.92 -6.78 -19.60
N LEU A 215 12.73 -6.41 -20.02
CA LEU A 215 12.28 -6.54 -21.40
C LEU A 215 13.17 -5.74 -22.38
N SER A 216 13.78 -4.65 -21.92
CA SER A 216 14.67 -3.78 -22.71
C SER A 216 16.12 -4.24 -22.78
N GLY A 217 16.51 -5.26 -22.00
CA GLY A 217 17.88 -5.75 -21.94
C GLY A 217 18.32 -6.19 -20.56
N SER A 218 19.62 -6.43 -20.42
CA SER A 218 20.25 -6.83 -19.15
C SER A 218 21.21 -5.74 -18.70
N PHE A 219 21.12 -5.34 -17.45
CA PHE A 219 21.95 -4.32 -16.82
C PHE A 219 22.70 -4.93 -15.64
N LEU A 220 23.98 -4.60 -15.49
CA LEU A 220 24.71 -4.90 -14.26
C LEU A 220 24.28 -3.88 -13.21
N SER A 221 23.64 -4.34 -12.15
CA SER A 221 23.32 -3.54 -10.99
C SER A 221 24.41 -3.69 -9.94
N LEU A 222 24.93 -2.56 -9.48
CA LEU A 222 25.88 -2.48 -8.37
C LEU A 222 25.21 -1.71 -7.26
N ILE A 223 25.21 -2.28 -6.07
CA ILE A 223 24.82 -1.55 -4.88
C ILE A 223 26.00 -0.66 -4.49
N HIS A 224 25.74 0.62 -4.29
CA HIS A 224 26.73 1.52 -3.71
C HIS A 224 26.99 1.09 -2.27
N ILE A 225 28.17 0.59 -2.00
CA ILE A 225 28.68 0.29 -0.66
C ILE A 225 29.29 1.57 -0.08
#